data_f83f4294036b129b8d64ea09e2a16958
#
_entry.id   f83f4294036b129b8d64ea09e2a16958
#
_cell.length_a   1.000
_cell.length_b   1.000
_cell.length_c   1.000
_cell.angle_alpha   90.00
_cell.angle_beta   90.00
_cell.angle_gamma   90.00
#
_symmetry.space_group_name_H-M   'P 1'
#
loop_
_entity.id
_entity.type
_entity.pdbx_description
1 polymer ?
#
loop_
_entity_poly.entity_id
_entity_poly.type
_entity_poly.pdbx_seq_one_letter_code
_entity_poly.pdbx_strand_id
1 'polypeptide(L)'
;RELGISEIAAEMDLNKSTVFGLVNTLVRYGYLEQTENKKYRLGITLFELGNLVLARIDIREETKKACAFLVQKYPATIHIATHSAGEVIYLDKIERGDSLISASNIGRRAPMYCTGVGKALLAHLPESYLKEYVLKGPLKKFTPNTISSKRELMKELERVHAAGYAMDREEIEQGLTCIAAP
;
A
#
# COMPACT_ATOMS: atom_id res chain seq x y z
N ARG A 1 -15.46 -6.80 -6.69
CA ARG A 1 -15.47 -8.13 -7.35
C ARG A 1 -16.33 -9.08 -6.52
N GLU A 2 -17.17 -9.87 -7.20
CA GLU A 2 -17.99 -10.90 -6.58
C GLU A 2 -17.56 -12.27 -7.10
N LEU A 3 -17.38 -13.24 -6.20
CA LEU A 3 -16.87 -14.58 -6.52
C LEU A 3 -17.82 -15.66 -6.01
N GLY A 4 -18.03 -16.71 -6.81
CA GLY A 4 -18.72 -17.91 -6.38
C GLY A 4 -17.79 -18.89 -5.65
N ILE A 5 -18.36 -19.85 -4.91
CA ILE A 5 -17.59 -20.87 -4.16
C ILE A 5 -16.58 -21.61 -5.06
N SER A 6 -16.96 -21.94 -6.30
CA SER A 6 -16.07 -22.66 -7.23
C SER A 6 -14.89 -21.80 -7.69
N GLU A 7 -15.10 -20.49 -7.87
CA GLU A 7 -14.05 -19.55 -8.25
C GLU A 7 -13.07 -19.37 -7.09
N ILE A 8 -13.59 -19.19 -5.85
CA ILE A 8 -12.76 -19.06 -4.65
C ILE A 8 -11.97 -20.37 -4.42
N ALA A 9 -12.61 -21.53 -4.55
CA ALA A 9 -11.96 -22.83 -4.37
C ALA A 9 -10.81 -23.04 -5.35
N ALA A 10 -10.98 -22.64 -6.61
CA ALA A 10 -9.93 -22.71 -7.62
C ALA A 10 -8.76 -21.75 -7.34
N GLU A 11 -9.04 -20.49 -6.90
CA GLU A 11 -7.99 -19.53 -6.57
C GLU A 11 -7.19 -19.92 -5.32
N MET A 12 -7.82 -20.62 -4.36
CA MET A 12 -7.19 -21.04 -3.11
C MET A 12 -6.58 -22.45 -3.15
N ASP A 13 -6.78 -23.18 -4.24
CA ASP A 13 -6.42 -24.62 -4.37
C ASP A 13 -6.99 -25.47 -3.22
N LEU A 14 -8.27 -25.26 -2.88
CA LEU A 14 -8.99 -25.95 -1.83
C LEU A 14 -10.25 -26.64 -2.34
N ASN A 15 -10.68 -27.68 -1.60
CA ASN A 15 -11.96 -28.33 -1.87
C ASN A 15 -13.15 -27.39 -1.66
N LYS A 16 -14.17 -27.47 -2.52
CA LYS A 16 -15.38 -26.65 -2.42
C LYS A 16 -16.09 -26.76 -1.06
N SER A 17 -16.10 -27.93 -0.45
CA SER A 17 -16.69 -28.15 0.88
C SER A 17 -15.95 -27.38 1.98
N THR A 18 -14.62 -27.38 1.93
CA THR A 18 -13.79 -26.59 2.86
C THR A 18 -14.04 -25.10 2.68
N VAL A 19 -14.00 -24.62 1.42
CA VAL A 19 -14.26 -23.20 1.09
C VAL A 19 -15.67 -22.80 1.55
N PHE A 20 -16.67 -23.63 1.32
CA PHE A 20 -18.05 -23.36 1.74
C PHE A 20 -18.15 -23.18 3.27
N GLY A 21 -17.48 -24.03 4.06
CA GLY A 21 -17.43 -23.89 5.51
C GLY A 21 -16.77 -22.59 5.97
N LEU A 22 -15.63 -22.23 5.36
CA LEU A 22 -14.92 -20.98 5.63
C LEU A 22 -15.76 -19.75 5.27
N VAL A 23 -16.31 -19.74 4.06
CA VAL A 23 -17.15 -18.64 3.56
C VAL A 23 -18.39 -18.46 4.42
N ASN A 24 -19.10 -19.53 4.81
CA ASN A 24 -20.24 -19.43 5.71
C ASN A 24 -19.89 -18.85 7.07
N THR A 25 -18.72 -19.20 7.59
CA THR A 25 -18.22 -18.61 8.84
C THR A 25 -18.00 -17.11 8.67
N LEU A 26 -17.35 -16.67 7.58
CA LEU A 26 -17.11 -15.26 7.28
C LEU A 26 -18.41 -14.49 7.05
N VAL A 27 -19.41 -15.10 6.40
CA VAL A 27 -20.75 -14.51 6.23
C VAL A 27 -21.44 -14.33 7.59
N ARG A 28 -21.39 -15.35 8.44
CA ARG A 28 -22.00 -15.31 9.78
C ARG A 28 -21.47 -14.15 10.63
N TYR A 29 -20.19 -13.80 10.46
CA TYR A 29 -19.57 -12.70 11.19
C TYR A 29 -19.57 -11.37 10.41
N GLY A 30 -20.25 -11.29 9.27
CA GLY A 30 -20.37 -10.07 8.47
C GLY A 30 -19.13 -9.66 7.70
N TYR A 31 -18.09 -10.51 7.63
CA TYR A 31 -16.88 -10.26 6.82
C TYR A 31 -17.13 -10.44 5.33
N LEU A 32 -18.07 -11.31 4.99
CA LEU A 32 -18.59 -11.50 3.63
C LEU A 32 -20.10 -11.33 3.63
N GLU A 33 -20.63 -10.95 2.48
CA GLU A 33 -22.07 -10.90 2.18
C GLU A 33 -22.34 -11.78 0.98
N GLN A 34 -23.44 -12.55 1.03
CA GLN A 34 -23.91 -13.29 -0.13
C GLN A 34 -24.86 -12.41 -0.93
N THR A 35 -24.62 -12.30 -2.23
CA THR A 35 -25.49 -11.58 -3.17
C THR A 35 -26.66 -12.46 -3.62
N GLU A 36 -27.68 -11.85 -4.24
CA GLU A 36 -28.83 -12.57 -4.82
C GLU A 36 -28.42 -13.66 -5.82
N ASN A 37 -27.31 -13.45 -6.53
CA ASN A 37 -26.75 -14.40 -7.51
C ASN A 37 -25.90 -15.51 -6.86
N LYS A 38 -26.00 -15.72 -5.56
CA LYS A 38 -25.23 -16.70 -4.77
C LYS A 38 -23.71 -16.53 -4.88
N LYS A 39 -23.23 -15.32 -5.23
CA LYS A 39 -21.84 -14.92 -5.16
C LYS A 39 -21.57 -14.23 -3.83
N TYR A 40 -20.29 -14.03 -3.50
CA TYR A 40 -19.84 -13.43 -2.25
C TYR A 40 -19.02 -12.18 -2.55
N ARG A 41 -19.20 -11.16 -1.70
CA ARG A 41 -18.43 -9.92 -1.71
C ARG A 41 -17.99 -9.59 -0.29
N LEU A 42 -17.08 -8.63 -0.15
CA LEU A 42 -16.64 -8.14 1.16
C LEU A 42 -17.82 -7.50 1.91
N GLY A 43 -17.96 -7.85 3.17
CA GLY A 43 -18.99 -7.34 4.06
C GLY A 43 -18.56 -6.06 4.80
N ILE A 44 -19.54 -5.33 5.33
CA ILE A 44 -19.34 -4.02 5.96
C ILE A 44 -18.46 -4.09 7.23
N THR A 45 -18.43 -5.20 7.93
CA THR A 45 -17.59 -5.40 9.13
C THR A 45 -16.10 -5.17 8.85
N LEU A 46 -15.63 -5.45 7.63
CA LEU A 46 -14.24 -5.14 7.25
C LEU A 46 -13.96 -3.64 7.25
N PHE A 47 -14.93 -2.82 6.85
CA PHE A 47 -14.83 -1.36 6.94
C PHE A 47 -14.77 -0.88 8.39
N GLU A 48 -15.61 -1.43 9.27
CA GLU A 48 -15.60 -1.12 10.70
C GLU A 48 -14.24 -1.44 11.31
N LEU A 49 -13.70 -2.64 11.05
CA LEU A 49 -12.37 -3.05 11.53
C LEU A 49 -11.26 -2.17 10.95
N GLY A 50 -11.35 -1.83 9.66
CA GLY A 50 -10.40 -0.92 9.01
C GLY A 50 -10.37 0.45 9.70
N ASN A 51 -11.53 1.00 10.07
CA ASN A 51 -11.61 2.26 10.80
C ASN A 51 -11.01 2.16 12.22
N LEU A 52 -11.19 1.04 12.93
CA LEU A 52 -10.53 0.82 14.23
C LEU A 52 -9.00 0.78 14.11
N VAL A 53 -8.47 0.21 13.02
CA VAL A 53 -7.03 0.24 12.73
C VAL A 53 -6.58 1.68 12.44
N LEU A 54 -7.30 2.40 11.58
CA LEU A 54 -6.99 3.79 11.23
C LEU A 54 -7.04 4.72 12.45
N ALA A 55 -7.97 4.51 13.38
CA ALA A 55 -8.08 5.29 14.61
C ALA A 55 -6.86 5.15 15.55
N ARG A 56 -6.08 4.07 15.43
CA ARG A 56 -4.83 3.88 16.18
C ARG A 56 -3.62 4.53 15.50
N ILE A 57 -3.76 4.92 14.24
CA ILE A 57 -2.69 5.53 13.46
C ILE A 57 -2.83 7.05 13.56
N ASP A 58 -2.21 7.62 14.58
CA ASP A 58 -2.32 9.05 14.95
C ASP A 58 -1.72 10.00 13.90
N ILE A 59 -0.93 9.46 12.99
CA ILE A 59 -0.19 10.22 11.95
C ILE A 59 -1.11 11.07 11.04
N ARG A 60 -2.37 10.66 10.85
CA ARG A 60 -3.32 11.38 9.99
C ARG A 60 -3.67 12.76 10.54
N GLU A 61 -3.93 12.88 11.83
CA GLU A 61 -4.26 14.15 12.47
C GLU A 61 -3.03 15.05 12.60
N GLU A 62 -1.89 14.48 12.97
CA GLU A 62 -0.61 15.21 13.10
C GLU A 62 -0.16 15.81 11.76
N THR A 63 -0.28 15.06 10.67
CA THR A 63 0.16 15.51 9.34
C THR A 63 -0.87 16.39 8.62
N LYS A 64 -2.13 16.40 9.03
CA LYS A 64 -3.25 17.06 8.33
C LYS A 64 -3.00 18.53 8.04
N LYS A 65 -2.51 19.30 9.03
CA LYS A 65 -2.21 20.73 8.87
C LYS A 65 -1.06 20.98 7.89
N ALA A 66 0.01 20.20 8.00
CA ALA A 66 1.17 20.30 7.12
C ALA A 66 0.80 19.92 5.68
N CYS A 67 0.05 18.83 5.50
CA CYS A 67 -0.42 18.39 4.20
C CYS A 67 -1.38 19.41 3.55
N ALA A 68 -2.33 19.97 4.31
CA ALA A 68 -3.23 21.01 3.81
C ALA A 68 -2.45 22.25 3.34
N PHE A 69 -1.45 22.70 4.10
CA PHE A 69 -0.58 23.79 3.70
C PHE A 69 0.18 23.49 2.39
N LEU A 70 0.75 22.29 2.27
CA LEU A 70 1.52 21.89 1.10
C LEU A 70 0.64 21.81 -0.17
N VAL A 71 -0.56 21.23 -0.06
CA VAL A 71 -1.51 21.14 -1.19
C VAL A 71 -1.98 22.51 -1.65
N GLN A 72 -2.14 23.47 -0.73
CA GLN A 72 -2.49 24.85 -1.10
C GLN A 72 -1.33 25.57 -1.82
N LYS A 73 -0.09 25.30 -1.38
CA LYS A 73 1.10 25.96 -1.90
C LYS A 73 1.59 25.39 -3.22
N TYR A 74 1.45 24.07 -3.41
CA TYR A 74 1.96 23.35 -4.57
C TYR A 74 0.85 22.57 -5.28
N PRO A 75 0.83 22.53 -6.64
CA PRO A 75 -0.11 21.71 -7.40
C PRO A 75 0.32 20.24 -7.35
N ALA A 76 0.22 19.61 -6.19
CA ALA A 76 0.67 18.24 -5.97
C ALA A 76 -0.35 17.46 -5.16
N THR A 77 -0.37 16.14 -5.36
CA THR A 77 -1.10 15.20 -4.52
C THR A 77 -0.19 14.71 -3.41
N ILE A 78 -0.67 14.68 -2.19
CA ILE A 78 0.06 14.16 -1.03
C ILE A 78 -0.55 12.83 -0.63
N HIS A 79 0.32 11.85 -0.42
CA HIS A 79 -0.05 10.55 0.12
C HIS A 79 0.56 10.38 1.51
N ILE A 80 -0.23 9.87 2.44
CA ILE A 80 0.20 9.38 3.74
C ILE A 80 0.22 7.86 3.67
N ALA A 81 1.31 7.24 4.09
CA ALA A 81 1.46 5.81 4.02
C ALA A 81 2.22 5.24 5.21
N THR A 82 2.02 3.97 5.46
CA THR A 82 2.79 3.13 6.39
C THR A 82 3.41 1.96 5.65
N HIS A 83 4.05 1.04 6.37
CA HIS A 83 4.65 -0.15 5.77
C HIS A 83 4.19 -1.44 6.45
N SER A 84 4.20 -2.52 5.70
CA SER A 84 3.99 -3.87 6.20
C SER A 84 4.61 -4.89 5.24
N ALA A 85 5.43 -5.79 5.76
CA ALA A 85 6.02 -6.92 5.03
C ALA A 85 6.70 -6.53 3.69
N GLY A 86 7.51 -5.44 3.70
CA GLY A 86 8.27 -4.98 2.53
C GLY A 86 7.48 -4.14 1.53
N GLU A 87 6.24 -3.81 1.85
CA GLU A 87 5.38 -2.97 1.03
C GLU A 87 4.92 -1.72 1.78
N VAL A 88 4.69 -0.63 1.07
CA VAL A 88 3.91 0.51 1.55
C VAL A 88 2.44 0.21 1.49
N ILE A 89 1.68 0.76 2.43
CA ILE A 89 0.22 0.78 2.44
C ILE A 89 -0.20 2.23 2.52
N TYR A 90 -0.93 2.69 1.52
CA TYR A 90 -1.43 4.07 1.48
C TYR A 90 -2.62 4.22 2.42
N LEU A 91 -2.49 5.14 3.40
CA LEU A 91 -3.48 5.39 4.45
C LEU A 91 -4.41 6.54 4.12
N ASP A 92 -3.89 7.57 3.43
CA ASP A 92 -4.65 8.75 3.07
C ASP A 92 -4.10 9.42 1.82
N LYS A 93 -4.95 10.22 1.16
CA LYS A 93 -4.64 10.99 -0.02
C LYS A 93 -5.26 12.38 0.13
N ILE A 94 -4.46 13.43 -0.04
CA ILE A 94 -4.89 14.81 0.03
C ILE A 94 -4.53 15.47 -1.30
N GLU A 95 -5.51 16.03 -1.97
CA GLU A 95 -5.34 16.67 -3.26
C GLU A 95 -6.11 17.99 -3.37
N ARG A 96 -5.72 18.85 -4.27
CA ARG A 96 -6.44 20.06 -4.59
C ARG A 96 -7.63 19.73 -5.49
N GLY A 97 -8.81 20.29 -5.22
CA GLY A 97 -10.13 19.92 -5.68
C GLY A 97 -10.41 19.56 -7.15
N ASP A 98 -9.49 19.75 -8.08
CA ASP A 98 -9.68 19.46 -9.51
C ASP A 98 -8.67 18.46 -10.09
N SER A 99 -8.04 17.65 -9.26
CA SER A 99 -7.07 16.68 -9.71
C SER A 99 -7.78 15.50 -10.39
N LEU A 100 -7.58 15.36 -11.70
CA LEU A 100 -8.01 14.20 -12.50
C LEU A 100 -7.19 12.94 -12.21
N ILE A 101 -6.25 12.97 -11.27
CA ILE A 101 -5.43 11.81 -10.93
C ILE A 101 -6.29 10.84 -10.15
N SER A 102 -6.58 9.77 -10.85
CA SER A 102 -7.30 8.54 -10.51
C SER A 102 -7.60 8.25 -9.04
N ALA A 103 -8.82 7.81 -8.85
CA ALA A 103 -9.44 7.30 -7.63
C ALA A 103 -8.48 6.59 -6.66
N SER A 104 -8.56 7.06 -5.41
CA SER A 104 -8.14 6.40 -4.16
C SER A 104 -7.11 5.26 -4.27
N ASN A 105 -5.87 5.57 -4.00
CA ASN A 105 -4.86 4.56 -3.68
C ASN A 105 -4.93 4.11 -2.20
N ILE A 106 -5.93 4.55 -1.44
CA ILE A 106 -6.11 4.16 -0.03
C ILE A 106 -6.28 2.66 0.08
N GLY A 107 -5.50 2.02 0.97
CA GLY A 107 -5.44 0.57 1.12
C GLY A 107 -4.61 -0.16 0.04
N ARG A 108 -4.18 0.53 -1.02
CA ARG A 108 -3.31 -0.06 -2.04
C ARG A 108 -1.91 -0.32 -1.47
N ARG A 109 -1.28 -1.37 -1.99
CA ARG A 109 0.09 -1.75 -1.66
C ARG A 109 1.03 -1.48 -2.83
N ALA A 110 2.27 -1.15 -2.53
CA ALA A 110 3.33 -1.02 -3.51
C ALA A 110 4.69 -1.43 -2.88
N PRO A 111 5.64 -1.96 -3.66
CA PRO A 111 6.95 -2.32 -3.13
C PRO A 111 7.69 -1.11 -2.58
N MET A 112 8.33 -1.26 -1.41
CA MET A 112 9.05 -0.15 -0.77
C MET A 112 10.28 0.30 -1.56
N TYR A 113 10.98 -0.61 -2.22
CA TYR A 113 12.26 -0.31 -2.86
C TYR A 113 12.19 0.62 -4.09
N CYS A 114 11.02 0.75 -4.72
CA CYS A 114 10.81 1.53 -5.94
C CYS A 114 9.74 2.62 -5.80
N THR A 115 9.43 3.03 -4.58
CA THR A 115 8.53 4.15 -4.29
C THR A 115 9.23 5.18 -3.41
N GLY A 116 8.93 6.47 -3.59
CA GLY A 116 9.52 7.54 -2.78
C GLY A 116 9.28 7.30 -1.30
N VAL A 117 8.02 7.14 -0.87
CA VAL A 117 7.66 6.89 0.52
C VAL A 117 8.27 5.58 1.05
N GLY A 118 8.35 4.54 0.23
CA GLY A 118 8.95 3.27 0.61
C GLY A 118 10.44 3.40 0.90
N LYS A 119 11.21 4.08 0.04
CA LYS A 119 12.64 4.34 0.25
C LYS A 119 12.88 5.26 1.45
N ALA A 120 12.02 6.27 1.65
CA ALA A 120 12.11 7.13 2.83
C ALA A 120 11.97 6.32 4.13
N LEU A 121 10.98 5.44 4.22
CA LEU A 121 10.79 4.56 5.37
C LEU A 121 11.92 3.54 5.51
N LEU A 122 12.33 2.86 4.41
CA LEU A 122 13.40 1.84 4.44
C LEU A 122 14.72 2.39 4.97
N ALA A 123 15.04 3.64 4.66
CA ALA A 123 16.28 4.29 5.12
C ALA A 123 16.37 4.45 6.64
N HIS A 124 15.24 4.30 7.36
CA HIS A 124 15.14 4.44 8.81
C HIS A 124 14.74 3.13 9.52
N LEU A 125 14.48 2.07 8.76
CA LEU A 125 14.16 0.76 9.31
C LEU A 125 15.44 -0.05 9.58
N PRO A 126 15.43 -0.97 10.56
CA PRO A 126 16.59 -1.81 10.87
C PRO A 126 16.94 -2.72 9.70
N GLU A 127 18.23 -3.00 9.54
CA GLU A 127 18.75 -3.84 8.46
C GLU A 127 18.11 -5.25 8.44
N SER A 128 17.71 -5.77 9.61
CA SER A 128 16.99 -7.02 9.73
C SER A 128 15.67 -7.01 8.95
N TYR A 129 14.93 -5.88 8.98
CA TYR A 129 13.70 -5.73 8.22
C TYR A 129 13.97 -5.77 6.71
N LEU A 130 15.00 -5.07 6.24
CA LEU A 130 15.37 -5.10 4.82
C LEU A 130 15.71 -6.53 4.37
N LYS A 131 16.51 -7.25 5.15
CA LYS A 131 16.91 -8.63 4.85
C LYS A 131 15.72 -9.58 4.83
N GLU A 132 14.78 -9.38 5.75
CA GLU A 132 13.62 -10.26 5.90
C GLU A 132 12.56 -10.04 4.82
N TYR A 133 12.25 -8.79 4.46
CA TYR A 133 11.08 -8.51 3.63
C TYR A 133 11.42 -7.98 2.23
N VAL A 134 12.57 -7.33 2.04
CA VAL A 134 12.90 -6.67 0.77
C VAL A 134 13.99 -7.40 -0.02
N LEU A 135 15.02 -7.87 0.67
CA LEU A 135 16.20 -8.43 0.04
C LEU A 135 16.19 -9.96 -0.12
N LYS A 136 15.12 -10.66 0.29
CA LYS A 136 15.02 -12.13 0.16
C LYS A 136 15.05 -12.61 -1.30
N GLY A 137 14.42 -11.87 -2.19
CA GLY A 137 14.28 -12.22 -3.60
C GLY A 137 14.94 -11.22 -4.55
N PRO A 138 14.77 -11.40 -5.86
CA PRO A 138 15.13 -10.39 -6.85
C PRO A 138 14.19 -9.17 -6.75
N LEU A 139 14.76 -7.98 -6.93
CA LEU A 139 13.96 -6.76 -7.03
C LEU A 139 13.38 -6.68 -8.46
N LYS A 140 12.05 -6.74 -8.54
CA LYS A 140 11.35 -6.70 -9.82
C LYS A 140 11.54 -5.33 -10.48
N LYS A 141 11.87 -5.32 -11.76
CA LYS A 141 11.97 -4.11 -12.56
C LYS A 141 10.60 -3.73 -13.14
N PHE A 142 10.08 -2.55 -12.81
CA PHE A 142 8.80 -2.02 -13.31
C PHE A 142 9.00 -1.08 -14.50
N THR A 143 10.07 -0.28 -14.43
CA THR A 143 10.46 0.69 -15.46
C THR A 143 11.96 0.58 -15.74
N PRO A 144 12.50 1.22 -16.76
CA PRO A 144 13.95 1.32 -16.97
C PRO A 144 14.69 1.91 -15.77
N ASN A 145 14.05 2.79 -14.99
CA ASN A 145 14.64 3.51 -13.87
C ASN A 145 14.54 2.75 -12.53
N THR A 146 13.78 1.65 -12.45
CA THR A 146 13.65 0.88 -11.22
C THR A 146 15.02 0.38 -10.74
N ILE A 147 15.37 0.68 -9.49
CA ILE A 147 16.54 0.08 -8.83
C ILE A 147 16.27 -1.42 -8.65
N SER A 148 17.01 -2.24 -9.39
CA SER A 148 16.89 -3.71 -9.38
C SER A 148 18.08 -4.42 -8.76
N SER A 149 19.14 -3.69 -8.40
CA SER A 149 20.32 -4.19 -7.70
C SER A 149 20.23 -3.92 -6.20
N LYS A 150 20.39 -4.97 -5.38
CA LYS A 150 20.43 -4.83 -3.92
C LYS A 150 21.52 -3.86 -3.45
N ARG A 151 22.68 -3.89 -4.12
CA ARG A 151 23.81 -2.99 -3.82
C ARG A 151 23.46 -1.52 -4.12
N GLU A 152 22.78 -1.26 -5.23
CA GLU A 152 22.34 0.09 -5.59
C GLU A 152 21.24 0.58 -4.65
N LEU A 153 20.31 -0.29 -4.26
CA LEU A 153 19.31 0.04 -3.27
C LEU A 153 19.94 0.46 -1.95
N MET A 154 20.92 -0.29 -1.43
CA MET A 154 21.60 0.07 -0.16
C MET A 154 22.28 1.43 -0.25
N LYS A 155 22.98 1.74 -1.34
CA LYS A 155 23.57 3.06 -1.57
C LYS A 155 22.52 4.19 -1.63
N GLU A 156 21.39 3.93 -2.27
CA GLU A 156 20.30 4.89 -2.34
C GLU A 156 19.71 5.13 -0.94
N LEU A 157 19.53 4.08 -0.13
CA LEU A 157 19.02 4.22 1.24
C LEU A 157 19.99 5.00 2.15
N GLU A 158 21.29 4.81 2.01
CA GLU A 158 22.30 5.62 2.70
C GLU A 158 22.18 7.11 2.33
N ARG A 159 22.02 7.39 1.02
CA ARG A 159 21.79 8.75 0.52
C ARG A 159 20.49 9.35 1.08
N VAL A 160 19.41 8.57 1.07
CA VAL A 160 18.10 8.99 1.61
C VAL A 160 18.19 9.29 3.09
N HIS A 161 18.87 8.44 3.87
CA HIS A 161 19.07 8.64 5.30
C HIS A 161 19.81 9.95 5.59
N ALA A 162 20.88 10.21 4.86
CA ALA A 162 21.68 11.43 5.01
C ALA A 162 20.92 12.69 4.56
N ALA A 163 20.10 12.60 3.51
CA ALA A 163 19.33 13.72 2.96
C ALA A 163 18.05 14.04 3.74
N GLY A 164 17.48 13.05 4.46
CA GLY A 164 16.18 13.15 5.14
C GLY A 164 14.98 13.06 4.20
N TYR A 165 15.18 12.75 2.92
CA TYR A 165 14.09 12.55 1.95
C TYR A 165 14.50 11.58 0.84
N ALA A 166 13.50 10.94 0.23
CA ALA A 166 13.67 10.08 -0.94
C ALA A 166 12.95 10.67 -2.16
N MET A 167 13.41 10.29 -3.35
CA MET A 167 12.73 10.57 -4.61
C MET A 167 12.44 9.25 -5.33
N ASP A 168 11.24 9.12 -5.86
CA ASP A 168 10.91 8.16 -6.91
C ASP A 168 10.97 8.93 -8.25
N ARG A 169 11.86 8.51 -9.13
CA ARG A 169 12.05 9.12 -10.44
C ARG A 169 11.60 8.15 -11.52
N GLU A 170 10.28 8.00 -11.62
CA GLU A 170 9.67 7.05 -12.56
C GLU A 170 10.11 5.59 -12.32
N GLU A 171 10.34 5.21 -11.07
CA GLU A 171 10.84 3.87 -10.73
C GLU A 171 9.74 2.82 -10.69
N ILE A 172 8.51 3.20 -10.28
CA ILE A 172 7.35 2.31 -10.27
C ILE A 172 6.47 2.50 -11.50
N GLU A 173 6.39 3.71 -12.03
CA GLU A 173 5.55 4.08 -13.18
C GLU A 173 6.19 5.21 -13.97
N GLN A 174 6.25 5.09 -15.30
CA GLN A 174 6.76 6.14 -16.18
C GLN A 174 5.86 7.37 -16.12
N GLY A 175 6.46 8.56 -16.14
CA GLY A 175 5.75 9.83 -16.02
C GLY A 175 5.38 10.22 -14.57
N LEU A 176 5.63 9.36 -13.59
CA LEU A 176 5.37 9.63 -12.17
C LEU A 176 6.67 9.92 -11.42
N THR A 177 6.78 11.13 -10.86
CA THR A 177 7.88 11.48 -9.95
C THR A 177 7.31 11.89 -8.60
N CYS A 178 7.87 11.33 -7.53
CA CYS A 178 7.46 11.61 -6.16
C CYS A 178 8.65 12.02 -5.30
N ILE A 179 8.39 12.89 -4.32
CA ILE A 179 9.30 13.19 -3.21
C ILE A 179 8.62 12.78 -1.92
N ALA A 180 9.37 12.18 -0.99
CA ALA A 180 8.81 11.69 0.26
C ALA A 180 9.80 11.89 1.43
N ALA A 181 9.26 12.14 2.62
CA ALA A 181 9.97 12.13 3.89
C ALA A 181 9.37 11.04 4.80
N PRO A 182 10.17 10.49 5.76
CA PRO A 182 9.71 9.47 6.71
C PRO A 182 8.80 10.03 7.79
#